data_3f4d523d54a00b26c3020a5d73903acb
#
_entry.id   3f4d523d54a00b26c3020a5d73903acb
#
_cell.length_a   1.000
_cell.length_b   1.000
_cell.length_c   1.000
_cell.angle_alpha   90.00
_cell.angle_beta   90.00
_cell.angle_gamma   90.00
#
_symmetry.space_group_name_H-M   'P 1'
#
loop_
_entity.id
_entity.type
_entity.pdbx_description
1 polymer ?
#
loop_
_entity_poly.entity_id
_entity_poly.type
_entity_poly.pdbx_seq_one_letter_code
_entity_poly.pdbx_strand_id
1 'polypeptide(L)'
;MATMAIPMETTQTMKAVVRRRWGRPRDVVELDEVAKPIPADDEVLVRVRASSVNRGDYYSLGGVAVLMRPMIGGFLKPKDEHVGGDFAGIAEAVGKNVSDVQPGEEVYGARSGAFAEYVAVKTAVTRKPANLSFEEAAAVPVAALTALEALRDHGQLQPGQRVLVNGGSGGVGSFAVQLAKALGAGHVTAVCSTRNVERARALGADTVVDYAQEDYTRRDEQYDVVVDVAGSHSWRQNLRVLVPGGRLVLTGLPSGNHLTGPMGRLGRLWLTSRVGRGRTLVFFICKPNRTNLATLRELIEEGKVRPAVDRVYPLAEIADALEAMGDGHTQGKLVVRID
;
A
#
# COMPACT_ATOMS: atom_id res chain seq x y z
N MET A 1 -49.44 23.71 -26.54
CA MET A 1 -48.54 23.44 -25.41
C MET A 1 -47.31 22.74 -25.97
N ALA A 2 -46.18 23.45 -26.06
CA ALA A 2 -44.94 22.86 -26.55
C ALA A 2 -44.24 22.21 -25.34
N THR A 3 -44.07 20.89 -25.36
CA THR A 3 -43.32 20.14 -24.36
C THR A 3 -41.86 20.48 -24.59
N MET A 4 -41.29 21.29 -23.70
CA MET A 4 -39.82 21.51 -23.64
C MET A 4 -39.16 20.18 -23.30
N ALA A 5 -38.47 19.60 -24.27
CA ALA A 5 -37.58 18.46 -23.98
C ALA A 5 -36.45 19.00 -23.11
N ILE A 6 -36.32 18.45 -21.88
CA ILE A 6 -35.15 18.65 -21.02
C ILE A 6 -33.96 18.04 -21.76
N PRO A 7 -32.88 18.80 -22.00
CA PRO A 7 -31.69 18.21 -22.59
C PRO A 7 -31.20 17.09 -21.67
N MET A 8 -31.12 15.87 -22.18
CA MET A 8 -30.37 14.81 -21.50
C MET A 8 -28.90 15.29 -21.43
N GLU A 9 -28.47 15.65 -20.22
CA GLU A 9 -27.02 15.84 -19.98
C GLU A 9 -26.31 14.55 -20.42
N THR A 10 -25.50 14.66 -21.45
CA THR A 10 -24.66 13.56 -21.90
C THR A 10 -23.69 13.26 -20.77
N THR A 11 -23.92 12.16 -20.06
CA THR A 11 -23.00 11.68 -19.02
C THR A 11 -21.64 11.47 -19.66
N GLN A 12 -20.66 12.27 -19.26
CA GLN A 12 -19.29 12.09 -19.72
C GLN A 12 -18.79 10.72 -19.30
N THR A 13 -18.11 10.00 -20.18
CA THR A 13 -17.48 8.71 -19.90
C THR A 13 -15.97 8.85 -19.70
N MET A 14 -15.36 7.85 -19.08
CA MET A 14 -13.92 7.71 -18.88
C MET A 14 -13.52 6.26 -18.98
N LYS A 15 -12.26 6.00 -19.30
CA LYS A 15 -11.68 4.66 -19.20
C LYS A 15 -11.34 4.32 -17.77
N ALA A 16 -11.73 3.12 -17.34
CA ALA A 16 -11.42 2.59 -16.01
C ALA A 16 -11.23 1.07 -16.07
N VAL A 17 -10.40 0.57 -15.18
CA VAL A 17 -10.24 -0.85 -14.95
C VAL A 17 -11.36 -1.34 -14.04
N VAL A 18 -12.11 -2.32 -14.53
CA VAL A 18 -13.23 -2.93 -13.82
C VAL A 18 -13.03 -4.43 -13.65
N ARG A 19 -13.67 -4.98 -12.61
CA ARG A 19 -13.81 -6.42 -12.40
C ARG A 19 -15.25 -6.76 -12.07
N ARG A 20 -15.84 -7.71 -12.74
CA ARG A 20 -17.23 -8.11 -12.52
C ARG A 20 -17.37 -9.49 -11.87
N ARG A 21 -16.26 -10.20 -11.72
CA ARG A 21 -16.19 -11.55 -11.13
C ARG A 21 -14.89 -11.75 -10.35
N TRP A 22 -14.86 -12.78 -9.54
CA TRP A 22 -13.65 -13.22 -8.85
C TRP A 22 -12.80 -14.08 -9.77
N GLY A 23 -11.48 -13.89 -9.77
CA GLY A 23 -10.58 -14.69 -10.59
C GLY A 23 -9.15 -14.18 -10.61
N ARG A 24 -8.37 -14.72 -11.54
CA ARG A 24 -7.00 -14.24 -11.80
C ARG A 24 -7.06 -12.89 -12.52
N PRO A 25 -6.06 -12.02 -12.38
CA PRO A 25 -6.03 -10.72 -13.05
C PRO A 25 -6.38 -10.80 -14.55
N ARG A 26 -5.70 -11.64 -15.31
CA ARG A 26 -5.91 -11.79 -16.76
C ARG A 26 -7.31 -12.27 -17.17
N ASP A 27 -8.02 -12.94 -16.24
CA ASP A 27 -9.34 -13.49 -16.54
C ASP A 27 -10.48 -12.55 -16.21
N VAL A 28 -10.25 -11.56 -15.32
CA VAL A 28 -11.34 -10.78 -14.70
C VAL A 28 -11.17 -9.28 -14.77
N VAL A 29 -9.98 -8.79 -15.10
CA VAL A 29 -9.68 -7.36 -15.25
C VAL A 29 -9.96 -6.94 -16.68
N GLU A 30 -10.80 -5.93 -16.84
CA GLU A 30 -11.21 -5.38 -18.12
C GLU A 30 -11.04 -3.86 -18.12
N LEU A 31 -10.54 -3.28 -19.20
CA LEU A 31 -10.57 -1.83 -19.42
C LEU A 31 -11.89 -1.50 -20.09
N ASP A 32 -12.72 -0.69 -19.44
CA ASP A 32 -14.07 -0.38 -19.90
C ASP A 32 -14.36 1.12 -19.84
N GLU A 33 -15.36 1.57 -20.57
CA GLU A 33 -15.91 2.91 -20.47
C GLU A 33 -16.98 2.98 -19.40
N VAL A 34 -16.74 3.81 -18.38
CA VAL A 34 -17.66 4.02 -17.25
C VAL A 34 -18.02 5.51 -17.15
N ALA A 35 -19.05 5.82 -16.39
CA ALA A 35 -19.41 7.22 -16.13
C ALA A 35 -18.26 7.93 -15.38
N LYS A 36 -17.85 9.10 -15.87
CA LYS A 36 -16.91 9.98 -15.17
C LYS A 36 -17.54 10.45 -13.86
N PRO A 37 -16.85 10.32 -12.70
CA PRO A 37 -17.41 10.72 -11.43
C PRO A 37 -17.62 12.23 -11.35
N ILE A 38 -18.70 12.64 -10.69
CA ILE A 38 -18.96 14.02 -10.31
C ILE A 38 -18.57 14.16 -8.84
N PRO A 39 -17.64 15.08 -8.48
CA PRO A 39 -17.22 15.21 -7.10
C PRO A 39 -18.37 15.73 -6.22
N ALA A 40 -18.53 15.13 -5.05
CA ALA A 40 -19.41 15.65 -4.02
C ALA A 40 -18.87 16.96 -3.42
N ASP A 41 -19.65 17.62 -2.57
CA ASP A 41 -19.31 18.91 -1.95
C ASP A 41 -17.96 18.93 -1.21
N ASP A 42 -17.51 17.78 -0.74
CA ASP A 42 -16.28 17.59 0.05
C ASP A 42 -15.24 16.68 -0.65
N GLU A 43 -15.35 16.53 -1.96
CA GLU A 43 -14.46 15.72 -2.77
C GLU A 43 -13.64 16.55 -3.77
N VAL A 44 -12.48 16.02 -4.10
CA VAL A 44 -11.61 16.50 -5.18
C VAL A 44 -11.75 15.52 -6.35
N LEU A 45 -12.10 16.00 -7.53
CA LEU A 45 -12.00 15.24 -8.78
C LEU A 45 -10.57 15.35 -9.30
N VAL A 46 -9.89 14.23 -9.40
CA VAL A 46 -8.51 14.16 -9.87
C VAL A 46 -8.47 13.49 -11.23
N ARG A 47 -7.86 14.16 -12.21
CA ARG A 47 -7.41 13.53 -13.44
C ARG A 47 -6.12 12.80 -13.15
N VAL A 48 -6.19 11.47 -13.14
CA VAL A 48 -5.07 10.59 -12.78
C VAL A 48 -4.04 10.57 -13.91
N ARG A 49 -2.77 10.67 -13.55
CA ARG A 49 -1.62 10.55 -14.44
C ARG A 49 -0.83 9.27 -14.19
N ALA A 50 -0.83 8.82 -12.94
CA ALA A 50 -0.23 7.55 -12.56
C ALA A 50 -0.97 6.95 -11.37
N SER A 51 -0.96 5.64 -11.31
CA SER A 51 -1.42 4.84 -10.20
C SER A 51 -0.35 3.82 -9.80
N SER A 52 -0.52 3.07 -8.73
CA SER A 52 0.41 2.00 -8.39
C SER A 52 -0.29 0.76 -7.84
N VAL A 53 0.32 -0.39 -8.10
CA VAL A 53 -0.22 -1.69 -7.69
C VAL A 53 0.19 -2.01 -6.26
N ASN A 54 -0.79 -2.41 -5.45
CA ASN A 54 -0.61 -2.91 -4.11
C ASN A 54 -1.01 -4.39 -4.01
N ARG A 55 -0.47 -5.08 -3.00
CA ARG A 55 -0.87 -6.46 -2.71
C ARG A 55 -2.38 -6.58 -2.43
N GLY A 56 -2.98 -5.52 -1.87
CA GLY A 56 -4.42 -5.42 -1.65
C GLY A 56 -5.24 -5.45 -2.94
N ASP A 57 -4.75 -4.81 -4.00
CA ASP A 57 -5.40 -4.82 -5.30
C ASP A 57 -5.44 -6.24 -5.88
N TYR A 58 -4.30 -6.96 -5.85
CA TYR A 58 -4.23 -8.37 -6.27
C TYR A 58 -5.17 -9.26 -5.45
N TYR A 59 -5.16 -9.13 -4.11
CA TYR A 59 -6.06 -9.91 -3.26
C TYR A 59 -7.52 -9.60 -3.52
N SER A 60 -7.84 -8.36 -3.82
CA SER A 60 -9.20 -7.93 -4.11
C SER A 60 -9.81 -8.63 -5.34
N LEU A 61 -9.00 -9.13 -6.29
CA LEU A 61 -9.49 -9.80 -7.50
C LEU A 61 -9.90 -11.27 -7.28
N GLY A 62 -9.49 -11.89 -6.22
CA GLY A 62 -9.77 -13.30 -5.95
C GLY A 62 -8.60 -14.05 -5.36
N GLY A 63 -7.50 -13.35 -5.09
CA GLY A 63 -6.33 -13.87 -4.36
C GLY A 63 -6.59 -14.09 -2.87
N VAL A 64 -7.78 -13.73 -2.37
CA VAL A 64 -8.23 -14.08 -1.02
C VAL A 64 -9.06 -15.36 -1.03
N ALA A 65 -9.00 -16.07 0.07
CA ALA A 65 -9.78 -17.28 0.27
C ALA A 65 -11.28 -17.05 0.08
N VAL A 66 -11.94 -18.07 -0.45
CA VAL A 66 -13.39 -18.03 -0.73
C VAL A 66 -14.20 -17.58 0.49
N LEU A 67 -13.84 -18.03 1.69
CA LEU A 67 -14.53 -17.66 2.93
C LEU A 67 -14.32 -16.18 3.35
N MET A 68 -13.35 -15.47 2.80
CA MET A 68 -13.13 -14.04 3.06
C MET A 68 -13.91 -13.13 2.11
N ARG A 69 -14.43 -13.64 1.00
CA ARG A 69 -15.15 -12.85 0.00
C ARG A 69 -16.31 -12.03 0.54
N PRO A 70 -17.15 -12.54 1.48
CA PRO A 70 -18.22 -11.74 2.08
C PRO A 70 -17.71 -10.51 2.84
N MET A 71 -16.51 -10.61 3.42
CA MET A 71 -15.89 -9.50 4.18
C MET A 71 -15.35 -8.39 3.28
N ILE A 72 -14.93 -8.73 2.06
CA ILE A 72 -14.32 -7.79 1.10
C ILE A 72 -15.26 -7.34 -0.02
N GLY A 73 -16.53 -7.77 0.01
CA GLY A 73 -17.50 -7.20 -0.91
C GLY A 73 -18.39 -8.15 -1.70
N GLY A 74 -18.65 -9.37 -1.20
CA GLY A 74 -19.66 -10.26 -1.79
C GLY A 74 -19.17 -11.67 -2.02
N PHE A 75 -20.06 -12.65 -1.89
CA PHE A 75 -19.69 -14.07 -1.99
C PHE A 75 -19.56 -14.53 -3.45
N LEU A 76 -20.57 -14.26 -4.27
CA LEU A 76 -20.64 -14.73 -5.66
C LEU A 76 -19.91 -13.79 -6.63
N LYS A 77 -20.06 -12.48 -6.44
CA LYS A 77 -19.43 -11.44 -7.25
C LYS A 77 -18.96 -10.27 -6.37
N PRO A 78 -17.95 -9.48 -6.80
CA PRO A 78 -17.57 -8.27 -6.11
C PRO A 78 -18.76 -7.27 -6.08
N LYS A 79 -18.91 -6.54 -4.98
CA LYS A 79 -19.86 -5.41 -4.89
C LYS A 79 -19.27 -4.15 -5.50
N ASP A 80 -17.98 -3.93 -5.29
CA ASP A 80 -17.22 -2.84 -5.91
C ASP A 80 -16.48 -3.42 -7.13
N GLU A 81 -16.85 -2.93 -8.31
CA GLU A 81 -16.23 -3.36 -9.56
C GLU A 81 -14.92 -2.62 -9.86
N HIS A 82 -14.64 -1.51 -9.16
CA HIS A 82 -13.46 -0.68 -9.39
C HIS A 82 -12.21 -1.27 -8.73
N VAL A 83 -11.06 -1.05 -9.35
CA VAL A 83 -9.76 -1.57 -8.92
C VAL A 83 -8.74 -0.43 -8.84
N GLY A 84 -7.70 -0.62 -8.00
CA GLY A 84 -6.65 0.36 -7.78
C GLY A 84 -6.82 1.12 -6.47
N GLY A 85 -5.70 1.44 -5.82
CA GLY A 85 -5.71 2.05 -4.50
C GLY A 85 -4.99 3.39 -4.42
N ASP A 86 -3.93 3.58 -5.20
CA ASP A 86 -3.07 4.76 -5.18
C ASP A 86 -3.24 5.60 -6.44
N PHE A 87 -3.05 6.91 -6.32
CA PHE A 87 -3.03 7.79 -7.49
C PHE A 87 -2.08 8.98 -7.29
N ALA A 88 -1.63 9.53 -8.42
CA ALA A 88 -1.09 10.88 -8.54
C ALA A 88 -1.63 11.51 -9.83
N GLY A 89 -1.95 12.78 -9.80
CA GLY A 89 -2.58 13.46 -10.94
C GLY A 89 -2.80 14.95 -10.68
N ILE A 90 -3.73 15.54 -11.43
CA ILE A 90 -4.06 16.96 -11.37
C ILE A 90 -5.50 17.10 -10.86
N ALA A 91 -5.71 17.94 -9.85
CA ALA A 91 -7.04 18.31 -9.41
C ALA A 91 -7.79 19.02 -10.56
N GLU A 92 -8.84 18.41 -11.08
CA GLU A 92 -9.64 18.99 -12.18
C GLU A 92 -10.75 19.88 -11.64
N ALA A 93 -11.42 19.43 -10.58
CA ALA A 93 -12.47 20.18 -9.91
C ALA A 93 -12.46 19.87 -8.42
N VAL A 94 -13.00 20.77 -7.63
CA VAL A 94 -13.13 20.61 -6.18
C VAL A 94 -14.56 20.93 -5.75
N GLY A 95 -15.08 20.18 -4.77
CA GLY A 95 -16.35 20.45 -4.14
C GLY A 95 -16.30 21.74 -3.32
N LYS A 96 -17.44 22.37 -3.08
CA LYS A 96 -17.54 23.69 -2.43
C LYS A 96 -16.98 23.75 -1.01
N ASN A 97 -16.86 22.61 -0.33
CA ASN A 97 -16.34 22.51 1.04
C ASN A 97 -14.84 22.15 1.08
N VAL A 98 -14.17 22.02 -0.07
CA VAL A 98 -12.73 21.77 -0.18
C VAL A 98 -12.00 23.11 -0.22
N SER A 99 -11.10 23.36 0.72
CA SER A 99 -10.37 24.63 0.83
C SER A 99 -8.85 24.51 0.64
N ASP A 100 -8.31 23.32 0.73
CA ASP A 100 -6.86 23.05 0.82
C ASP A 100 -6.24 22.52 -0.48
N VAL A 101 -7.06 22.28 -1.50
CA VAL A 101 -6.66 21.91 -2.86
C VAL A 101 -7.42 22.82 -3.83
N GLN A 102 -6.73 23.29 -4.87
CA GLN A 102 -7.32 24.10 -5.94
C GLN A 102 -7.29 23.35 -7.29
N PRO A 103 -8.22 23.63 -8.20
CA PRO A 103 -8.13 23.14 -9.57
C PRO A 103 -6.80 23.53 -10.21
N GLY A 104 -6.18 22.57 -10.93
CA GLY A 104 -4.86 22.72 -11.55
C GLY A 104 -3.68 22.30 -10.68
N GLU A 105 -3.86 22.09 -9.37
CA GLU A 105 -2.79 21.63 -8.50
C GLU A 105 -2.47 20.15 -8.73
N GLU A 106 -1.17 19.82 -8.66
CA GLU A 106 -0.69 18.45 -8.67
C GLU A 106 -0.92 17.81 -7.30
N VAL A 107 -1.61 16.68 -7.28
CA VAL A 107 -2.03 15.99 -6.07
C VAL A 107 -1.68 14.50 -6.12
N TYR A 108 -1.60 13.89 -4.95
CA TYR A 108 -1.45 12.45 -4.81
C TYR A 108 -2.26 11.94 -3.62
N GLY A 109 -2.59 10.66 -3.62
CA GLY A 109 -3.40 10.10 -2.56
C GLY A 109 -3.82 8.65 -2.79
N ALA A 110 -4.81 8.21 -2.02
CA ALA A 110 -5.33 6.85 -2.06
C ALA A 110 -6.86 6.82 -2.10
N ARG A 111 -7.40 6.05 -3.06
CA ARG A 111 -8.84 5.84 -3.23
C ARG A 111 -9.08 4.58 -4.06
N SER A 112 -10.08 3.77 -3.69
CA SER A 112 -10.54 2.65 -4.54
C SER A 112 -10.98 3.17 -5.91
N GLY A 113 -10.61 2.45 -6.97
CA GLY A 113 -10.93 2.83 -8.36
C GLY A 113 -9.86 3.71 -9.04
N ALA A 114 -8.65 3.77 -8.50
CA ALA A 114 -7.59 4.62 -9.04
C ALA A 114 -6.93 4.11 -10.33
N PHE A 115 -7.25 2.92 -10.82
CA PHE A 115 -6.88 2.49 -12.18
C PHE A 115 -7.89 3.01 -13.20
N ALA A 116 -8.02 4.34 -13.28
CA ALA A 116 -8.98 5.04 -14.11
C ALA A 116 -8.45 6.42 -14.49
N GLU A 117 -8.99 7.02 -15.55
CA GLU A 117 -8.63 8.38 -15.96
C GLU A 117 -9.00 9.44 -14.92
N TYR A 118 -10.06 9.19 -14.13
CA TYR A 118 -10.51 10.12 -13.07
C TYR A 118 -10.91 9.36 -11.79
N VAL A 119 -10.69 10.02 -10.66
CA VAL A 119 -11.14 9.54 -9.35
C VAL A 119 -11.65 10.71 -8.51
N ALA A 120 -12.79 10.52 -7.82
CA ALA A 120 -13.29 11.47 -6.83
C ALA A 120 -12.86 11.02 -5.44
N VAL A 121 -12.19 11.87 -4.67
CA VAL A 121 -11.57 11.53 -3.39
C VAL A 121 -11.87 12.58 -2.31
N LYS A 122 -12.24 12.11 -1.10
CA LYS A 122 -12.64 12.97 0.01
C LYS A 122 -11.49 13.31 0.97
N THR A 123 -10.85 12.31 1.56
CA THR A 123 -9.99 12.49 2.75
C THR A 123 -8.53 12.18 2.53
N ALA A 124 -8.22 11.29 1.62
CA ALA A 124 -6.87 10.78 1.42
C ALA A 124 -6.23 11.39 0.16
N VAL A 125 -6.18 12.71 0.11
CA VAL A 125 -5.56 13.50 -0.96
C VAL A 125 -4.85 14.72 -0.38
N THR A 126 -3.68 15.05 -0.94
CA THR A 126 -2.91 16.27 -0.64
C THR A 126 -2.04 16.63 -1.84
N ARG A 127 -1.36 17.78 -1.80
CA ARG A 127 -0.42 18.21 -2.85
C ARG A 127 0.70 17.20 -3.02
N LYS A 128 1.04 16.90 -4.25
CA LYS A 128 2.15 16.04 -4.62
C LYS A 128 3.48 16.63 -4.14
N PRO A 129 4.44 15.81 -3.63
CA PRO A 129 5.79 16.30 -3.38
C PRO A 129 6.40 16.93 -4.64
N ALA A 130 6.96 18.14 -4.50
CA ALA A 130 7.42 18.94 -5.63
C ALA A 130 8.61 18.30 -6.39
N ASN A 131 9.40 17.47 -5.69
CA ASN A 131 10.59 16.80 -6.19
C ASN A 131 10.33 15.40 -6.78
N LEU A 132 9.06 14.99 -6.94
CA LEU A 132 8.68 13.70 -7.54
C LEU A 132 7.94 13.87 -8.87
N SER A 133 8.14 12.92 -9.79
CA SER A 133 7.25 12.72 -10.93
C SER A 133 5.88 12.19 -10.50
N PHE A 134 4.90 12.10 -11.40
CA PHE A 134 3.61 11.48 -11.08
C PHE A 134 3.75 9.98 -10.80
N GLU A 135 4.61 9.28 -11.52
CA GLU A 135 4.88 7.85 -11.32
C GLU A 135 5.51 7.60 -9.94
N GLU A 136 6.50 8.42 -9.56
CA GLU A 136 7.11 8.31 -8.23
C GLU A 136 6.10 8.65 -7.13
N ALA A 137 5.31 9.70 -7.31
CA ALA A 137 4.30 10.11 -6.33
C ALA A 137 3.19 9.06 -6.15
N ALA A 138 2.73 8.44 -7.25
CA ALA A 138 1.75 7.35 -7.19
C ALA A 138 2.27 6.11 -6.44
N ALA A 139 3.59 5.90 -6.39
CA ALA A 139 4.20 4.79 -5.66
C ALA A 139 4.15 4.96 -4.13
N VAL A 140 3.83 6.16 -3.62
CA VAL A 140 3.96 6.50 -2.19
C VAL A 140 2.75 6.08 -1.35
N PRO A 141 1.47 6.40 -1.67
CA PRO A 141 0.42 6.53 -0.67
C PRO A 141 0.25 5.31 0.23
N VAL A 142 -0.34 4.23 -0.24
CA VAL A 142 -0.67 3.07 0.62
C VAL A 142 0.60 2.45 1.23
N ALA A 143 1.68 2.32 0.45
CA ALA A 143 2.89 1.66 0.91
C ALA A 143 3.62 2.46 1.99
N ALA A 144 3.83 3.77 1.79
CA ALA A 144 4.52 4.62 2.75
C ALA A 144 3.65 4.92 3.98
N LEU A 145 2.33 5.09 3.80
CA LEU A 145 1.41 5.23 4.93
C LEU A 145 1.42 3.98 5.81
N THR A 146 1.39 2.79 5.22
CA THR A 146 1.50 1.54 5.96
C THR A 146 2.81 1.46 6.75
N ALA A 147 3.93 1.84 6.14
CA ALA A 147 5.23 1.85 6.80
C ALA A 147 5.31 2.89 7.93
N LEU A 148 4.78 4.10 7.72
CA LEU A 148 4.75 5.17 8.72
C LEU A 148 3.91 4.76 9.94
N GLU A 149 2.68 4.28 9.72
CA GLU A 149 1.80 3.81 10.80
C GLU A 149 2.41 2.61 11.53
N ALA A 150 3.04 1.67 10.79
CA ALA A 150 3.70 0.52 11.38
C ALA A 150 4.81 0.90 12.36
N LEU A 151 5.61 1.90 12.04
CA LEU A 151 6.74 2.34 12.87
C LEU A 151 6.27 3.30 13.97
N ARG A 152 5.56 4.38 13.61
CA ARG A 152 5.22 5.47 14.52
C ARG A 152 4.07 5.09 15.45
N ASP A 153 2.93 4.65 14.89
CA ASP A 153 1.68 4.52 15.64
C ASP A 153 1.57 3.16 16.33
N HIS A 154 1.92 2.11 15.65
CA HIS A 154 1.81 0.73 16.13
C HIS A 154 3.11 0.20 16.72
N GLY A 155 4.24 0.48 16.10
CA GLY A 155 5.57 0.16 16.60
C GLY A 155 5.98 1.05 17.77
N GLN A 156 5.44 2.27 17.85
CA GLN A 156 5.79 3.28 18.85
C GLN A 156 7.30 3.51 18.93
N LEU A 157 7.93 3.50 17.76
CA LEU A 157 9.38 3.65 17.63
C LEU A 157 9.87 4.92 18.32
N GLN A 158 10.88 4.77 19.17
CA GLN A 158 11.57 5.87 19.85
C GLN A 158 12.97 6.06 19.25
N PRO A 159 13.52 7.30 19.28
CA PRO A 159 14.89 7.54 18.85
C PRO A 159 15.89 6.63 19.56
N GLY A 160 16.88 6.14 18.81
CA GLY A 160 17.92 5.23 19.31
C GLY A 160 17.56 3.75 19.33
N GLN A 161 16.29 3.39 19.16
CA GLN A 161 15.84 2.01 19.16
C GLN A 161 16.29 1.23 17.90
N ARG A 162 16.29 -0.10 18.03
CA ARG A 162 16.66 -1.05 16.98
C ARG A 162 15.42 -1.57 16.26
N VAL A 163 15.42 -1.47 14.94
CA VAL A 163 14.31 -1.89 14.06
C VAL A 163 14.75 -3.03 13.15
N LEU A 164 13.92 -4.06 13.01
CA LEU A 164 14.05 -5.05 11.94
C LEU A 164 12.86 -4.92 10.98
N VAL A 165 13.16 -4.89 9.67
CA VAL A 165 12.15 -4.86 8.60
C VAL A 165 12.24 -6.15 7.79
N ASN A 166 11.31 -7.08 8.01
CA ASN A 166 11.23 -8.32 7.24
C ASN A 166 10.48 -8.07 5.92
N GLY A 167 11.17 -8.25 4.80
CA GLY A 167 10.74 -7.86 3.46
C GLY A 167 11.16 -6.44 3.08
N GLY A 168 12.34 -5.99 3.56
CA GLY A 168 12.86 -4.62 3.46
C GLY A 168 13.07 -4.08 2.05
N SER A 169 13.06 -4.91 1.02
CA SER A 169 13.23 -4.49 -0.39
C SER A 169 11.91 -4.37 -1.17
N GLY A 170 10.79 -4.79 -0.60
CA GLY A 170 9.47 -4.71 -1.23
C GLY A 170 8.82 -3.33 -1.14
N GLY A 171 7.59 -3.18 -1.63
CA GLY A 171 6.88 -1.91 -1.66
C GLY A 171 6.82 -1.20 -0.30
N VAL A 172 6.21 -1.82 0.71
CA VAL A 172 6.12 -1.27 2.08
C VAL A 172 7.49 -1.28 2.77
N GLY A 173 8.27 -2.36 2.61
CA GLY A 173 9.54 -2.52 3.30
C GLY A 173 10.58 -1.48 2.92
N SER A 174 10.64 -1.07 1.65
CA SER A 174 11.56 -0.03 1.17
C SER A 174 11.30 1.33 1.83
N PHE A 175 10.03 1.66 2.09
CA PHE A 175 9.67 2.83 2.88
C PHE A 175 9.95 2.63 4.36
N ALA A 176 9.67 1.44 4.92
CA ALA A 176 9.89 1.18 6.33
C ALA A 176 11.36 1.31 6.74
N VAL A 177 12.31 0.86 5.91
CA VAL A 177 13.75 1.05 6.15
C VAL A 177 14.10 2.53 6.23
N GLN A 178 13.68 3.33 5.26
CA GLN A 178 13.98 4.76 5.19
C GLN A 178 13.28 5.54 6.31
N LEU A 179 12.00 5.26 6.55
CA LEU A 179 11.20 5.91 7.60
C LEU A 179 11.73 5.57 8.99
N ALA A 180 12.23 4.35 9.24
CA ALA A 180 12.87 4.01 10.51
C ALA A 180 14.08 4.92 10.77
N LYS A 181 14.93 5.17 9.77
CA LYS A 181 16.05 6.13 9.88
C LYS A 181 15.55 7.57 10.08
N ALA A 182 14.57 8.00 9.31
CA ALA A 182 14.00 9.35 9.41
C ALA A 182 13.34 9.63 10.77
N LEU A 183 12.78 8.59 11.41
CA LEU A 183 12.20 8.65 12.75
C LEU A 183 13.24 8.46 13.89
N GLY A 184 14.54 8.35 13.55
CA GLY A 184 15.62 8.34 14.53
C GLY A 184 15.98 6.96 15.07
N ALA A 185 15.64 5.86 14.37
CA ALA A 185 16.12 4.53 14.75
C ALA A 185 17.65 4.50 14.84
N GLY A 186 18.17 3.96 15.94
CA GLY A 186 19.63 3.84 16.17
C GLY A 186 20.26 2.75 15.28
N HIS A 187 19.49 1.72 14.93
CA HIS A 187 19.95 0.66 14.03
C HIS A 187 18.77 0.07 13.26
N VAL A 188 18.93 -0.10 11.94
CA VAL A 188 17.93 -0.68 11.05
C VAL A 188 18.49 -1.93 10.37
N THR A 189 17.88 -3.07 10.61
CA THR A 189 18.15 -4.32 9.92
C THR A 189 17.06 -4.61 8.89
N ALA A 190 17.46 -4.80 7.63
CA ALA A 190 16.55 -5.22 6.56
C ALA A 190 16.73 -6.70 6.23
N VAL A 191 15.63 -7.44 6.08
CA VAL A 191 15.65 -8.83 5.60
C VAL A 191 15.14 -8.86 4.17
N CYS A 192 15.93 -9.41 3.24
CA CYS A 192 15.59 -9.49 1.82
C CYS A 192 16.25 -10.70 1.15
N SER A 193 16.03 -10.88 -0.16
CA SER A 193 16.73 -11.90 -0.96
C SER A 193 18.11 -11.42 -1.37
N THR A 194 19.02 -12.35 -1.73
CA THR A 194 20.39 -12.09 -2.19
C THR A 194 20.48 -10.95 -3.21
N ARG A 195 19.64 -10.96 -4.23
CA ARG A 195 19.63 -9.96 -5.31
C ARG A 195 19.27 -8.53 -4.83
N ASN A 196 18.72 -8.38 -3.63
CA ASN A 196 18.22 -7.11 -3.10
C ASN A 196 19.12 -6.55 -1.98
N VAL A 197 20.21 -7.21 -1.63
CA VAL A 197 21.09 -6.82 -0.52
C VAL A 197 21.65 -5.41 -0.71
N GLU A 198 22.22 -5.12 -1.88
CA GLU A 198 22.77 -3.79 -2.16
C GLU A 198 21.70 -2.70 -2.18
N ARG A 199 20.51 -3.01 -2.69
CA ARG A 199 19.38 -2.09 -2.66
C ARG A 199 18.94 -1.78 -1.23
N ALA A 200 18.85 -2.78 -0.37
CA ALA A 200 18.49 -2.57 1.04
C ALA A 200 19.51 -1.69 1.77
N ARG A 201 20.81 -1.84 1.47
CA ARG A 201 21.87 -0.94 1.97
C ARG A 201 21.70 0.49 1.46
N ALA A 202 21.43 0.64 0.16
CA ALA A 202 21.20 1.95 -0.46
C ALA A 202 19.96 2.67 0.10
N LEU A 203 18.96 1.93 0.62
CA LEU A 203 17.80 2.47 1.32
C LEU A 203 18.09 2.90 2.76
N GLY A 204 19.31 2.67 3.27
CA GLY A 204 19.73 3.09 4.61
C GLY A 204 19.71 2.00 5.67
N ALA A 205 19.61 0.72 5.30
CA ALA A 205 19.74 -0.37 6.25
C ALA A 205 21.21 -0.47 6.74
N ASP A 206 21.42 -0.48 8.06
CA ASP A 206 22.73 -0.64 8.68
C ASP A 206 23.22 -2.10 8.58
N THR A 207 22.29 -3.04 8.69
CA THR A 207 22.53 -4.48 8.50
C THR A 207 21.52 -5.05 7.52
N VAL A 208 21.99 -5.94 6.64
CA VAL A 208 21.10 -6.68 5.73
C VAL A 208 21.26 -8.17 5.94
N VAL A 209 20.14 -8.84 6.18
CA VAL A 209 20.03 -10.29 6.32
C VAL A 209 19.49 -10.87 5.01
N ASP A 210 20.29 -11.70 4.38
CA ASP A 210 19.86 -12.47 3.22
C ASP A 210 19.12 -13.73 3.68
N TYR A 211 17.81 -13.77 3.51
CA TYR A 211 16.99 -14.90 3.96
C TYR A 211 17.27 -16.20 3.21
N ALA A 212 17.96 -16.17 2.08
CA ALA A 212 18.39 -17.38 1.37
C ALA A 212 19.59 -18.06 2.04
N GLN A 213 20.35 -17.33 2.87
CA GLN A 213 21.55 -17.81 3.54
C GLN A 213 21.36 -17.99 5.04
N GLU A 214 20.58 -17.12 5.69
CA GLU A 214 20.39 -17.17 7.13
C GLU A 214 18.94 -16.82 7.56
N ASP A 215 18.52 -17.39 8.68
CA ASP A 215 17.24 -17.09 9.33
C ASP A 215 17.46 -16.03 10.42
N TYR A 216 16.92 -14.83 10.22
CA TYR A 216 17.07 -13.73 11.17
C TYR A 216 16.57 -14.09 12.59
N THR A 217 15.62 -15.01 12.72
CA THR A 217 15.08 -15.43 14.03
C THR A 217 16.03 -16.32 14.84
N ARG A 218 17.18 -16.70 14.26
CA ARG A 218 18.24 -17.48 14.90
C ARG A 218 19.47 -16.66 15.25
N ARG A 219 19.45 -15.36 14.95
CA ARG A 219 20.51 -14.42 15.33
C ARG A 219 20.39 -14.04 16.80
N ASP A 220 21.49 -13.65 17.42
CA ASP A 220 21.53 -13.21 18.82
C ASP A 220 21.05 -11.76 18.99
N GLU A 221 20.94 -11.00 17.89
CA GLU A 221 20.50 -9.61 17.95
C GLU A 221 19.01 -9.53 18.33
N GLN A 222 18.72 -8.52 19.13
CA GLN A 222 17.35 -8.21 19.55
C GLN A 222 16.92 -6.82 19.07
N TYR A 223 15.62 -6.66 18.84
CA TYR A 223 15.00 -5.47 18.27
C TYR A 223 13.85 -4.99 19.14
N ASP A 224 13.70 -3.67 19.22
CA ASP A 224 12.58 -3.02 19.90
C ASP A 224 11.31 -3.12 19.05
N VAL A 225 11.46 -2.94 17.72
CA VAL A 225 10.38 -3.01 16.76
C VAL A 225 10.74 -3.96 15.62
N VAL A 226 9.85 -4.91 15.34
CA VAL A 226 9.92 -5.75 14.14
C VAL A 226 8.72 -5.42 13.25
N VAL A 227 8.98 -4.89 12.05
CA VAL A 227 7.96 -4.67 11.01
C VAL A 227 8.00 -5.87 10.07
N ASP A 228 7.00 -6.72 10.14
CA ASP A 228 6.92 -7.94 9.32
C ASP A 228 5.96 -7.73 8.13
N VAL A 229 6.54 -7.41 6.97
CA VAL A 229 5.83 -7.23 5.70
C VAL A 229 5.68 -8.56 4.97
N ALA A 230 6.65 -9.46 5.11
CA ALA A 230 6.64 -10.75 4.42
C ALA A 230 5.75 -11.79 5.10
N GLY A 231 5.56 -11.69 6.42
CA GLY A 231 4.76 -12.63 7.20
C GLY A 231 5.32 -14.07 7.20
N SER A 232 6.63 -14.23 7.04
CA SER A 232 7.26 -15.53 6.81
C SER A 232 7.45 -16.39 8.07
N HIS A 233 7.49 -15.75 9.25
CA HIS A 233 7.80 -16.42 10.51
C HIS A 233 6.62 -16.44 11.50
N SER A 234 6.63 -17.40 12.41
CA SER A 234 5.63 -17.51 13.48
C SER A 234 5.89 -16.50 14.60
N TRP A 235 4.87 -16.23 15.43
CA TRP A 235 5.00 -15.42 16.64
C TRP A 235 6.14 -15.91 17.55
N ARG A 236 6.22 -17.24 17.79
CA ARG A 236 7.26 -17.84 18.64
C ARG A 236 8.68 -17.61 18.09
N GLN A 237 8.86 -17.62 16.79
CA GLN A 237 10.16 -17.33 16.17
C GLN A 237 10.50 -15.84 16.35
N ASN A 238 9.56 -14.95 16.05
CA ASN A 238 9.76 -13.51 16.22
C ASN A 238 10.00 -13.10 17.70
N LEU A 239 9.44 -13.83 18.68
CA LEU A 239 9.71 -13.58 20.11
C LEU A 239 11.19 -13.71 20.50
N ARG A 240 11.99 -14.48 19.77
CA ARG A 240 13.41 -14.68 20.06
C ARG A 240 14.24 -13.42 19.84
N VAL A 241 13.84 -12.65 18.82
CA VAL A 241 14.56 -11.45 18.39
C VAL A 241 13.90 -10.15 18.90
N LEU A 242 12.86 -10.23 19.73
CA LEU A 242 12.25 -9.06 20.37
C LEU A 242 12.79 -8.90 21.79
N VAL A 243 13.17 -7.68 22.15
CA VAL A 243 13.46 -7.32 23.55
C VAL A 243 12.20 -7.48 24.42
N PRO A 244 12.30 -7.59 25.76
CA PRO A 244 11.16 -7.39 26.66
C PRO A 244 10.52 -6.01 26.39
N GLY A 245 9.21 -5.94 26.22
CA GLY A 245 8.51 -4.71 25.83
C GLY A 245 8.47 -4.45 24.33
N GLY A 246 9.24 -5.22 23.53
CA GLY A 246 9.32 -5.04 22.08
C GLY A 246 8.00 -5.34 21.34
N ARG A 247 7.87 -4.81 20.13
CA ARG A 247 6.66 -4.86 19.31
C ARG A 247 6.90 -5.55 17.98
N LEU A 248 6.05 -6.52 17.64
CA LEU A 248 5.92 -7.09 16.30
C LEU A 248 4.72 -6.46 15.61
N VAL A 249 4.96 -5.76 14.53
CA VAL A 249 3.91 -5.13 13.71
C VAL A 249 3.80 -5.89 12.38
N LEU A 250 2.67 -6.57 12.20
CA LEU A 250 2.36 -7.28 10.96
C LEU A 250 1.62 -6.36 10.00
N THR A 251 2.19 -6.13 8.84
CA THR A 251 1.58 -5.33 7.76
C THR A 251 1.21 -6.19 6.55
N GLY A 252 1.82 -7.35 6.42
CA GLY A 252 1.58 -8.31 5.36
C GLY A 252 0.71 -9.47 5.83
N LEU A 253 -0.20 -9.89 4.96
CA LEU A 253 -0.93 -11.14 5.16
C LEU A 253 -0.11 -12.28 4.54
N PRO A 254 0.28 -13.28 5.34
CA PRO A 254 0.96 -14.45 4.80
C PRO A 254 0.05 -15.19 3.83
N SER A 255 0.64 -15.77 2.80
CA SER A 255 -0.07 -16.67 1.88
C SER A 255 -0.78 -17.76 2.70
N GLY A 256 -2.06 -17.96 2.46
CA GLY A 256 -2.87 -19.00 3.07
C GLY A 256 -3.34 -20.02 2.04
N ASN A 257 -4.06 -21.04 2.48
CA ASN A 257 -4.72 -21.95 1.56
C ASN A 257 -5.92 -21.27 0.86
N HIS A 258 -6.35 -21.82 -0.26
CA HIS A 258 -7.44 -21.25 -1.07
C HIS A 258 -8.79 -21.16 -0.34
N LEU A 259 -9.00 -21.95 0.72
CA LEU A 259 -10.28 -22.01 1.42
C LEU A 259 -10.36 -20.97 2.55
N THR A 260 -9.38 -20.96 3.44
CA THR A 260 -9.39 -20.11 4.65
C THR A 260 -8.46 -18.90 4.55
N GLY A 261 -7.56 -18.88 3.58
CA GLY A 261 -6.55 -17.83 3.41
C GLY A 261 -5.68 -17.68 4.66
N PRO A 262 -5.36 -16.45 5.03
CA PRO A 262 -4.53 -16.16 6.20
C PRO A 262 -5.26 -16.32 7.53
N MET A 263 -6.60 -16.55 7.55
CA MET A 263 -7.39 -16.56 8.79
C MET A 263 -6.89 -17.59 9.82
N GLY A 264 -6.57 -18.81 9.38
CA GLY A 264 -6.05 -19.85 10.27
C GLY A 264 -4.72 -19.43 10.94
N ARG A 265 -3.87 -18.72 10.20
CA ARG A 265 -2.60 -18.21 10.73
C ARG A 265 -2.80 -17.00 11.64
N LEU A 266 -3.68 -16.07 11.27
CA LEU A 266 -4.06 -14.94 12.12
C LEU A 266 -4.69 -15.40 13.44
N GLY A 267 -5.60 -16.38 13.40
CA GLY A 267 -6.19 -16.98 14.59
C GLY A 267 -5.13 -17.64 15.48
N ARG A 268 -4.18 -18.39 14.90
CA ARG A 268 -3.06 -18.98 15.65
C ARG A 268 -2.14 -17.91 16.23
N LEU A 269 -1.82 -16.86 15.46
CA LEU A 269 -1.04 -15.72 15.93
C LEU A 269 -1.74 -15.02 17.11
N TRP A 270 -3.03 -14.74 17.00
CA TRP A 270 -3.83 -14.12 18.05
C TRP A 270 -3.87 -15.00 19.34
N LEU A 271 -4.10 -16.30 19.18
CA LEU A 271 -4.14 -17.20 20.32
C LEU A 271 -2.76 -17.29 21.03
N THR A 272 -1.67 -17.33 20.25
CA THR A 272 -0.31 -17.43 20.80
C THR A 272 0.23 -16.09 21.31
N SER A 273 -0.30 -14.95 20.86
CA SER A 273 0.11 -13.61 21.31
C SER A 273 -0.20 -13.35 22.79
N ARG A 274 -1.20 -14.05 23.35
CA ARG A 274 -1.54 -14.00 24.78
C ARG A 274 -0.42 -14.51 25.70
N VAL A 275 0.57 -15.22 25.14
CA VAL A 275 1.72 -15.79 25.88
C VAL A 275 2.98 -14.93 25.65
N GLY A 276 2.84 -13.66 25.30
CA GLY A 276 3.93 -12.80 24.80
C GLY A 276 4.98 -12.34 25.80
N ARG A 277 4.89 -12.70 27.09
CA ARG A 277 5.88 -12.32 28.13
C ARG A 277 6.29 -10.83 28.08
N GLY A 278 5.30 -9.93 28.03
CA GLY A 278 5.54 -8.47 27.95
C GLY A 278 5.88 -7.95 26.55
N ARG A 279 5.77 -8.76 25.50
CA ARG A 279 5.92 -8.33 24.09
C ARG A 279 4.55 -8.16 23.42
N THR A 280 4.46 -7.26 22.47
CA THR A 280 3.19 -6.91 21.81
C THR A 280 3.16 -7.37 20.35
N LEU A 281 2.08 -8.02 19.94
CA LEU A 281 1.76 -8.29 18.54
C LEU A 281 0.65 -7.34 18.07
N VAL A 282 0.90 -6.62 17.00
CA VAL A 282 -0.07 -5.74 16.37
C VAL A 282 -0.30 -6.18 14.93
N PHE A 283 -1.54 -6.28 14.54
CA PHE A 283 -1.96 -6.37 13.13
C PHE A 283 -2.92 -5.23 12.86
N PHE A 284 -2.71 -4.50 11.78
CA PHE A 284 -3.57 -3.39 11.38
C PHE A 284 -3.75 -3.34 9.86
N ILE A 285 -4.76 -2.61 9.43
CA ILE A 285 -4.98 -2.25 8.04
C ILE A 285 -4.88 -0.74 7.96
N CYS A 286 -3.97 -0.25 7.14
CA CYS A 286 -3.74 1.17 6.95
C CYS A 286 -5.03 1.87 6.48
N LYS A 287 -5.30 3.03 7.08
CA LYS A 287 -6.40 3.91 6.70
C LYS A 287 -5.82 5.21 6.13
N PRO A 288 -5.72 5.33 4.81
CA PRO A 288 -5.17 6.51 4.18
C PRO A 288 -5.87 7.79 4.65
N ASN A 289 -5.08 8.79 5.02
CA ASN A 289 -5.56 10.08 5.48
C ASN A 289 -4.61 11.21 5.05
N ARG A 290 -5.16 12.42 4.98
CA ARG A 290 -4.46 13.62 4.52
C ARG A 290 -3.28 14.00 5.39
N THR A 291 -3.43 13.93 6.70
CA THR A 291 -2.37 14.34 7.65
C THR A 291 -1.10 13.51 7.47
N ASN A 292 -1.24 12.20 7.41
CA ASN A 292 -0.09 11.32 7.20
C ASN A 292 0.52 11.46 5.80
N LEU A 293 -0.30 11.72 4.76
CA LEU A 293 0.21 12.06 3.43
C LEU A 293 1.02 13.37 3.45
N ALA A 294 0.55 14.40 4.15
CA ALA A 294 1.30 15.66 4.30
C ALA A 294 2.65 15.44 5.02
N THR A 295 2.68 14.65 6.08
CA THR A 295 3.92 14.27 6.77
C THR A 295 4.89 13.54 5.82
N LEU A 296 4.37 12.60 5.00
CA LEU A 296 5.20 11.90 4.01
C LEU A 296 5.73 12.85 2.93
N ARG A 297 4.91 13.81 2.48
CA ARG A 297 5.35 14.84 1.54
C ARG A 297 6.55 15.62 2.09
N GLU A 298 6.48 16.10 3.33
CA GLU A 298 7.57 16.83 3.98
C GLU A 298 8.85 16.00 4.01
N LEU A 299 8.79 14.75 4.48
CA LEU A 299 9.94 13.85 4.53
C LEU A 299 10.56 13.56 3.15
N ILE A 300 9.72 13.52 2.11
CA ILE A 300 10.17 13.31 0.73
C ILE A 300 10.82 14.59 0.19
N GLU A 301 10.22 15.76 0.40
CA GLU A 301 10.77 17.05 -0.03
C GLU A 301 12.09 17.36 0.67
N GLU A 302 12.26 16.93 1.92
CA GLU A 302 13.52 16.98 2.67
C GLU A 302 14.56 15.93 2.20
N GLY A 303 14.22 15.05 1.27
CA GLY A 303 15.11 14.00 0.75
C GLY A 303 15.35 12.83 1.70
N LYS A 304 14.64 12.75 2.83
CA LYS A 304 14.76 11.66 3.83
C LYS A 304 14.13 10.34 3.37
N VAL A 305 13.15 10.42 2.47
CA VAL A 305 12.41 9.27 1.93
C VAL A 305 12.28 9.41 0.43
N ARG A 306 12.53 8.33 -0.30
CA ARG A 306 12.33 8.25 -1.75
C ARG A 306 11.55 6.99 -2.12
N PRO A 307 10.57 7.08 -3.04
CA PRO A 307 9.92 5.90 -3.58
C PRO A 307 10.87 5.07 -4.43
N ALA A 308 10.80 3.76 -4.23
CA ALA A 308 11.56 2.79 -4.99
C ALA A 308 10.66 2.18 -6.05
N VAL A 309 10.64 2.74 -7.26
CA VAL A 309 9.89 2.20 -8.41
C VAL A 309 10.68 1.06 -9.04
N ASP A 310 10.04 -0.09 -9.24
CA ASP A 310 10.61 -1.28 -9.89
C ASP A 310 10.32 -1.25 -11.39
N ARG A 311 9.06 -1.07 -11.75
CA ARG A 311 8.62 -1.06 -13.15
C ARG A 311 7.39 -0.16 -13.34
N VAL A 312 7.29 0.44 -14.53
CA VAL A 312 6.14 1.21 -14.99
C VAL A 312 5.46 0.46 -16.12
N TYR A 313 4.13 0.31 -16.03
CA TYR A 313 3.28 -0.32 -17.03
C TYR A 313 2.30 0.71 -17.62
N PRO A 314 1.92 0.62 -18.89
CA PRO A 314 0.76 1.36 -19.38
C PRO A 314 -0.54 0.77 -18.77
N LEU A 315 -1.62 1.57 -18.69
CA LEU A 315 -2.90 1.11 -18.13
C LEU A 315 -3.45 -0.14 -18.86
N ALA A 316 -3.21 -0.25 -20.15
CA ALA A 316 -3.62 -1.43 -20.94
C ALA A 316 -2.96 -2.74 -20.49
N GLU A 317 -1.82 -2.68 -19.81
CA GLU A 317 -1.07 -3.83 -19.29
C GLU A 317 -1.31 -4.07 -17.79
N ILE A 318 -2.38 -3.53 -17.23
CA ILE A 318 -2.68 -3.63 -15.80
C ILE A 318 -2.78 -5.08 -15.31
N ALA A 319 -3.29 -5.98 -16.13
CA ALA A 319 -3.37 -7.40 -15.78
C ALA A 319 -1.98 -8.00 -15.54
N ASP A 320 -0.99 -7.65 -16.36
CA ASP A 320 0.39 -8.11 -16.21
C ASP A 320 1.06 -7.51 -14.97
N ALA A 321 0.79 -6.24 -14.66
CA ALA A 321 1.28 -5.60 -13.45
C ALA A 321 0.71 -6.27 -12.17
N LEU A 322 -0.57 -6.65 -12.21
CA LEU A 322 -1.23 -7.36 -11.10
C LEU A 322 -0.72 -8.81 -10.95
N GLU A 323 -0.46 -9.52 -12.05
CA GLU A 323 0.17 -10.85 -12.00
C GLU A 323 1.58 -10.76 -11.41
N ALA A 324 2.40 -9.81 -11.88
CA ALA A 324 3.75 -9.59 -11.35
C ALA A 324 3.74 -9.28 -9.84
N MET A 325 2.72 -8.55 -9.35
CA MET A 325 2.51 -8.34 -7.91
C MET A 325 2.16 -9.65 -7.20
N GLY A 326 1.35 -10.51 -7.83
CA GLY A 326 0.98 -11.83 -7.32
C GLY A 326 2.18 -12.74 -7.11
N ASP A 327 3.13 -12.74 -8.03
CA ASP A 327 4.37 -13.54 -8.00
C ASP A 327 5.28 -13.18 -6.81
N GLY A 328 5.14 -11.98 -6.24
CA GLY A 328 5.79 -11.58 -4.99
C GLY A 328 7.29 -11.31 -5.10
N HIS A 329 7.81 -11.11 -6.31
CA HIS A 329 9.23 -10.88 -6.56
C HIS A 329 9.58 -9.42 -6.93
N THR A 330 8.72 -8.47 -6.59
CA THR A 330 8.90 -7.06 -6.90
C THR A 330 10.01 -6.42 -6.07
N GLN A 331 10.77 -5.53 -6.69
CA GLN A 331 11.86 -4.77 -6.07
C GLN A 331 11.41 -3.32 -5.82
N GLY A 332 10.42 -3.13 -4.95
CA GLY A 332 9.77 -1.84 -4.73
C GLY A 332 8.33 -1.82 -5.24
N LYS A 333 7.92 -0.72 -5.87
CA LYS A 333 6.55 -0.49 -6.33
C LYS A 333 6.42 -0.69 -7.84
N LEU A 334 5.33 -1.34 -8.23
CA LEU A 334 4.88 -1.38 -9.63
C LEU A 334 3.93 -0.20 -9.85
N VAL A 335 4.20 0.57 -10.88
CA VAL A 335 3.45 1.79 -11.22
C VAL A 335 2.70 1.58 -12.53
N VAL A 336 1.55 2.22 -12.65
CA VAL A 336 0.71 2.21 -13.85
C VAL A 336 0.56 3.65 -14.33
N ARG A 337 1.02 3.93 -15.55
CA ARG A 337 0.85 5.23 -16.20
C ARG A 337 -0.51 5.29 -16.86
N ILE A 338 -1.19 6.42 -16.70
CA ILE A 338 -2.51 6.70 -17.24
C ILE A 338 -2.40 7.97 -18.07
N ASP A 339 -2.58 7.82 -19.40
CA ASP A 339 -2.41 8.88 -20.39
C ASP A 339 -3.70 9.71 -20.58
#